data_7fc56a3158230370700766aedae553fc
#
_entry.id   7fc56a3158230370700766aedae553fc
#
_cell.length_a   1.000
_cell.length_b   1.000
_cell.length_c   1.000
_cell.angle_alpha   90.00
_cell.angle_beta   90.00
_cell.angle_gamma   90.00
#
_symmetry.space_group_name_H-M   'P 1'
#
loop_
_entity.id
_entity.type
_entity.pdbx_description
1 polymer ?
#
loop_
_entity_poly.entity_id
_entity_poly.type
_entity_poly.pdbx_seq_one_letter_code
_entity_poly.pdbx_strand_id
1 'polypeptide(L)'
;SWIHETISPKFAYYAGWTYWACHVTYIASKGSGGLKALSWMIFQDGTTYDTFPTLWVQLATLLVLLFFCWVASRGLNPLKKLATIAGTSMFVMSILYILMMFAAPVINPGGGYVTADFSIGNLIPKFNVGYFTSLSILVFAVGGCEKISPYVNKVKNSATGFPKGMIALAVMVMVCAILGTVAMGMMFDPAVINESTESFNSYVSNGGYWAFQKLGEYYHVGNLFLIIYAACNAVGQFSTLVLSIDAPLRMLLDNEDAREFIPTKLLKKNKYGAYINGIWMVVILSGSIIAIQSFVPGAAAVLAQLNKLNSVTMPLRYLWVFAAYIALRRCIGKFNPEYRFTKHQGLAFTAGIWCFGVTALCCVLGMYVEGDPASTALNVITPFVLTALGLILPIIKKNEKAAG
;
A
#
# COMPACT_ATOMS: atom_id res chain seq x y z
N SER A 1 -18.84 9.29 9.51
CA SER A 1 -17.36 9.13 9.64
C SER A 1 -16.82 10.16 10.61
N TRP A 2 -15.65 9.90 11.23
CA TRP A 2 -15.03 10.85 12.17
C TRP A 2 -14.81 12.24 11.54
N ILE A 3 -14.43 12.29 10.26
CA ILE A 3 -14.23 13.55 9.52
C ILE A 3 -15.57 14.30 9.38
N HIS A 4 -16.66 13.60 9.12
CA HIS A 4 -17.98 14.21 9.07
C HIS A 4 -18.36 14.86 10.39
N GLU A 5 -18.28 14.09 11.48
CA GLU A 5 -18.69 14.52 12.84
C GLU A 5 -17.81 15.66 13.41
N THR A 6 -16.56 15.72 13.00
CA THR A 6 -15.58 16.64 13.61
C THR A 6 -15.16 17.80 12.71
N ILE A 7 -15.32 17.68 11.39
CA ILE A 7 -14.90 18.69 10.41
C ILE A 7 -16.08 19.11 9.53
N SER A 8 -16.45 18.30 8.51
CA SER A 8 -17.66 18.52 7.71
C SER A 8 -17.98 17.36 6.78
N PRO A 9 -19.23 17.24 6.25
CA PRO A 9 -19.61 16.26 5.24
C PRO A 9 -18.79 16.33 3.96
N LYS A 10 -18.50 17.56 3.51
CA LYS A 10 -17.71 17.82 2.28
C LYS A 10 -16.29 17.27 2.41
N PHE A 11 -15.61 17.50 3.53
CA PHE A 11 -14.28 16.97 3.76
C PHE A 11 -14.31 15.44 3.92
N ALA A 12 -15.34 14.88 4.52
CA ALA A 12 -15.52 13.42 4.58
C ALA A 12 -15.64 12.79 3.18
N TYR A 13 -16.37 13.43 2.26
CA TYR A 13 -16.43 13.02 0.87
C TYR A 13 -15.05 13.07 0.21
N TYR A 14 -14.31 14.19 0.30
CA TYR A 14 -13.00 14.32 -0.33
C TYR A 14 -11.95 13.38 0.26
N ALA A 15 -12.02 13.06 1.55
CA ALA A 15 -11.16 12.05 2.17
C ALA A 15 -11.41 10.66 1.56
N GLY A 16 -12.67 10.27 1.40
CA GLY A 16 -13.05 9.02 0.71
C GLY A 16 -12.65 9.01 -0.76
N TRP A 17 -12.89 10.12 -1.46
CA TRP A 17 -12.53 10.28 -2.87
C TRP A 17 -11.02 10.18 -3.11
N THR A 18 -10.21 10.97 -2.41
CA THR A 18 -8.75 10.95 -2.58
C THR A 18 -8.16 9.60 -2.20
N TYR A 19 -8.74 8.95 -1.17
CA TYR A 19 -8.36 7.59 -0.80
C TYR A 19 -8.62 6.60 -1.94
N TRP A 20 -9.78 6.64 -2.57
CA TRP A 20 -10.13 5.76 -3.68
C TRP A 20 -9.33 6.09 -4.95
N ALA A 21 -9.23 7.37 -5.33
CA ALA A 21 -8.59 7.80 -6.57
C ALA A 21 -7.11 7.38 -6.64
N CYS A 22 -6.37 7.48 -5.53
CA CYS A 22 -4.98 7.00 -5.46
C CYS A 22 -4.85 5.49 -5.66
N HIS A 23 -5.91 4.70 -5.42
CA HIS A 23 -5.85 3.26 -5.61
C HIS A 23 -6.05 2.80 -7.04
N VAL A 24 -6.56 3.62 -7.94
CA VAL A 24 -6.85 3.22 -9.33
C VAL A 24 -5.57 2.77 -10.06
N THR A 25 -4.50 3.55 -10.00
CA THR A 25 -3.20 3.21 -10.58
C THR A 25 -2.51 2.06 -9.84
N TYR A 26 -2.64 2.04 -8.51
CA TYR A 26 -2.11 0.96 -7.67
C TYR A 26 -2.76 -0.39 -7.99
N ILE A 27 -4.08 -0.43 -8.21
CA ILE A 27 -4.81 -1.65 -8.62
C ILE A 27 -4.30 -2.14 -9.96
N ALA A 28 -4.10 -1.24 -10.94
CA ALA A 28 -3.60 -1.60 -12.26
C ALA A 28 -2.23 -2.30 -12.22
N SER A 29 -1.35 -1.95 -11.28
CA SER A 29 -0.03 -2.55 -11.14
C SER A 29 0.01 -3.83 -10.28
N LYS A 30 -0.99 -4.07 -9.42
CA LYS A 30 -0.94 -5.22 -8.49
C LYS A 30 -1.15 -6.57 -9.14
N GLY A 31 -1.90 -6.63 -10.23
CA GLY A 31 -2.08 -7.87 -11.00
C GLY A 31 -0.76 -8.38 -11.58
N SER A 32 0.04 -7.50 -12.17
CA SER A 32 1.36 -7.84 -12.71
C SER A 32 2.35 -8.27 -11.62
N GLY A 33 2.28 -7.66 -10.42
CA GLY A 33 3.09 -8.10 -9.27
C GLY A 33 2.81 -9.56 -8.84
N GLY A 34 1.54 -9.97 -8.88
CA GLY A 34 1.16 -11.37 -8.64
C GLY A 34 1.66 -12.32 -9.72
N LEU A 35 1.57 -11.92 -11.00
CA LEU A 35 2.10 -12.68 -12.13
C LEU A 35 3.62 -12.83 -12.06
N LYS A 36 4.34 -11.76 -11.68
CA LYS A 36 5.79 -11.81 -11.45
C LYS A 36 6.15 -12.79 -10.34
N ALA A 37 5.39 -12.79 -9.25
CA ALA A 37 5.61 -13.76 -8.16
C ALA A 37 5.39 -15.21 -8.62
N LEU A 38 4.38 -15.47 -9.45
CA LEU A 38 4.17 -16.79 -10.06
C LEU A 38 5.31 -17.18 -11.01
N SER A 39 5.84 -16.23 -11.80
CA SER A 39 7.01 -16.44 -12.65
C SER A 39 8.22 -16.87 -11.82
N TRP A 40 8.52 -16.18 -10.73
CA TRP A 40 9.58 -16.56 -9.81
C TRP A 40 9.37 -17.95 -9.17
N MET A 41 8.12 -18.31 -8.88
CA MET A 41 7.81 -19.64 -8.36
C MET A 41 8.11 -20.75 -9.38
N ILE A 42 7.84 -20.50 -10.67
CA ILE A 42 7.94 -21.51 -11.74
C ILE A 42 9.35 -21.56 -12.32
N PHE A 43 9.90 -20.41 -12.71
CA PHE A 43 11.18 -20.31 -13.43
C PHE A 43 12.38 -20.11 -12.51
N GLN A 44 12.16 -19.62 -11.28
CA GLN A 44 13.17 -19.42 -10.24
C GLN A 44 14.27 -18.43 -10.65
N ASP A 45 13.95 -17.49 -11.53
CA ASP A 45 14.84 -16.42 -11.98
C ASP A 45 14.11 -15.09 -12.13
N GLY A 46 14.87 -13.99 -12.13
CA GLY A 46 14.34 -12.62 -12.21
C GLY A 46 14.18 -12.09 -13.63
N THR A 47 14.66 -12.80 -14.63
CA THR A 47 14.77 -12.31 -16.01
C THR A 47 13.65 -12.82 -16.90
N THR A 48 13.21 -14.06 -16.73
CA THR A 48 12.19 -14.69 -17.57
C THR A 48 10.90 -13.90 -17.65
N TYR A 49 10.43 -13.32 -16.53
CA TYR A 49 9.21 -12.49 -16.55
C TYR A 49 9.34 -11.28 -17.48
N ASP A 50 10.50 -10.65 -17.51
CA ASP A 50 10.76 -9.44 -18.29
C ASP A 50 10.97 -9.74 -19.79
N THR A 51 11.17 -11.02 -20.17
CA THR A 51 11.27 -11.48 -21.57
C THR A 51 9.90 -11.71 -22.22
N PHE A 52 8.83 -11.84 -21.45
CA PHE A 52 7.50 -12.03 -22.01
C PHE A 52 7.02 -10.80 -22.78
N PRO A 53 6.40 -10.97 -23.97
CA PRO A 53 5.84 -9.86 -24.71
C PRO A 53 4.84 -9.07 -23.86
N THR A 54 4.99 -7.76 -23.83
CA THR A 54 4.16 -6.85 -23.02
C THR A 54 2.67 -7.09 -23.20
N LEU A 55 2.21 -7.35 -24.43
CA LEU A 55 0.81 -7.63 -24.73
C LEU A 55 0.28 -8.81 -23.89
N TRP A 56 1.00 -9.93 -23.83
CA TRP A 56 0.57 -11.11 -23.08
C TRP A 56 0.56 -10.87 -21.57
N VAL A 57 1.56 -10.16 -21.06
CA VAL A 57 1.62 -9.77 -19.65
C VAL A 57 0.44 -8.88 -19.28
N GLN A 58 0.09 -7.91 -20.12
CA GLN A 58 -1.04 -7.01 -19.87
C GLN A 58 -2.39 -7.70 -20.02
N LEU A 59 -2.55 -8.60 -20.99
CA LEU A 59 -3.76 -9.43 -21.12
C LEU A 59 -3.95 -10.32 -19.87
N ALA A 60 -2.88 -10.98 -19.42
CA ALA A 60 -2.93 -11.78 -18.19
C ALA A 60 -3.26 -10.91 -16.97
N THR A 61 -2.67 -9.71 -16.86
CA THR A 61 -2.95 -8.74 -15.79
C THR A 61 -4.42 -8.30 -15.81
N LEU A 62 -4.99 -8.05 -17.00
CA LEU A 62 -6.40 -7.71 -17.16
C LEU A 62 -7.32 -8.85 -16.72
N LEU A 63 -7.00 -10.09 -17.12
CA LEU A 63 -7.76 -11.28 -16.69
C LEU A 63 -7.72 -11.45 -15.17
N VAL A 64 -6.54 -11.27 -14.56
CA VAL A 64 -6.38 -11.26 -13.10
C VAL A 64 -7.23 -10.17 -12.45
N LEU A 65 -7.22 -8.94 -12.98
CA LEU A 65 -8.07 -7.86 -12.49
C LEU A 65 -9.56 -8.23 -12.55
N LEU A 66 -10.03 -8.72 -13.69
CA LEU A 66 -11.44 -9.12 -13.88
C LEU A 66 -11.84 -10.24 -12.92
N PHE A 67 -11.00 -11.25 -12.77
CA PHE A 67 -11.22 -12.34 -11.82
C PHE A 67 -11.34 -11.84 -10.38
N PHE A 68 -10.42 -10.99 -9.93
CA PHE A 68 -10.47 -10.49 -8.55
C PHE A 68 -11.55 -9.41 -8.33
N CYS A 69 -11.96 -8.66 -9.34
CA CYS A 69 -13.18 -7.85 -9.30
C CYS A 69 -14.43 -8.73 -9.14
N TRP A 70 -14.48 -9.87 -9.83
CA TRP A 70 -15.53 -10.86 -9.61
C TRP A 70 -15.49 -11.44 -8.19
N VAL A 71 -14.32 -11.78 -7.64
CA VAL A 71 -14.17 -12.23 -6.24
C VAL A 71 -14.66 -11.14 -5.27
N ALA A 72 -14.24 -9.88 -5.46
CA ALA A 72 -14.69 -8.75 -4.65
C ALA A 72 -16.24 -8.58 -4.69
N SER A 73 -16.86 -8.85 -5.84
CA SER A 73 -18.32 -8.80 -6.00
C SER A 73 -19.08 -9.86 -5.19
N ARG A 74 -18.39 -10.92 -4.72
CA ARG A 74 -18.96 -11.98 -3.87
C ARG A 74 -19.00 -11.62 -2.37
N GLY A 75 -18.56 -10.41 -2.03
CA GLY A 75 -18.63 -9.87 -0.68
C GLY A 75 -17.46 -10.24 0.22
N LEU A 76 -17.67 -10.09 1.54
CA LEU A 76 -16.58 -10.13 2.52
C LEU A 76 -16.00 -11.52 2.81
N ASN A 77 -16.75 -12.60 2.63
CA ASN A 77 -16.30 -13.94 3.03
C ASN A 77 -15.09 -14.45 2.24
N PRO A 78 -15.09 -14.41 0.89
CA PRO A 78 -13.91 -14.78 0.10
C PRO A 78 -12.71 -13.88 0.39
N LEU A 79 -12.95 -12.58 0.54
CA LEU A 79 -11.94 -11.56 0.84
C LEU A 79 -11.27 -11.84 2.20
N LYS A 80 -12.05 -12.15 3.23
CA LYS A 80 -11.53 -12.49 4.56
C LYS A 80 -10.66 -13.75 4.53
N LYS A 81 -11.10 -14.81 3.84
CA LYS A 81 -10.31 -16.05 3.71
C LYS A 81 -8.98 -15.80 3.01
N LEU A 82 -9.00 -15.11 1.88
CA LEU A 82 -7.79 -14.77 1.12
C LEU A 82 -6.84 -13.89 1.95
N ALA A 83 -7.35 -12.86 2.61
CA ALA A 83 -6.57 -11.98 3.46
C ALA A 83 -5.94 -12.70 4.66
N THR A 84 -6.65 -13.66 5.26
CA THR A 84 -6.12 -14.47 6.37
C THR A 84 -4.97 -15.36 5.89
N ILE A 85 -5.14 -16.09 4.78
CA ILE A 85 -4.09 -16.96 4.21
C ILE A 85 -2.86 -16.11 3.85
N ALA A 86 -3.06 -15.02 3.10
CA ALA A 86 -1.99 -14.13 2.68
C ALA A 86 -1.25 -13.50 3.86
N GLY A 87 -1.97 -12.94 4.82
CA GLY A 87 -1.38 -12.29 5.99
C GLY A 87 -0.59 -13.27 6.85
N THR A 88 -1.15 -14.45 7.11
CA THR A 88 -0.47 -15.48 7.91
C THR A 88 0.77 -16.01 7.20
N SER A 89 0.68 -16.33 5.90
CA SER A 89 1.81 -16.88 5.15
C SER A 89 2.95 -15.86 5.03
N MET A 90 2.66 -14.61 4.71
CA MET A 90 3.68 -13.57 4.60
C MET A 90 4.32 -13.24 5.96
N PHE A 91 3.53 -13.24 7.03
CA PHE A 91 4.06 -13.05 8.39
C PHE A 91 5.02 -14.19 8.78
N VAL A 92 4.61 -15.44 8.56
CA VAL A 92 5.46 -16.61 8.82
C VAL A 92 6.75 -16.53 8.02
N MET A 93 6.68 -16.19 6.72
CA MET A 93 7.87 -16.05 5.87
C MET A 93 8.79 -14.93 6.35
N SER A 94 8.25 -13.80 6.82
CA SER A 94 9.06 -12.70 7.34
C SER A 94 9.81 -13.09 8.62
N ILE A 95 9.13 -13.76 9.56
CA ILE A 95 9.76 -14.24 10.80
C ILE A 95 10.79 -15.33 10.49
N LEU A 96 10.44 -16.28 9.62
CA LEU A 96 11.36 -17.34 9.21
C LEU A 96 12.63 -16.74 8.59
N TYR A 97 12.49 -15.77 7.67
CA TYR A 97 13.61 -15.08 7.06
C TYR A 97 14.53 -14.45 8.10
N ILE A 98 13.98 -13.66 9.02
CA ILE A 98 14.74 -12.99 10.07
C ILE A 98 15.49 -14.01 10.93
N LEU A 99 14.79 -15.01 11.47
CA LEU A 99 15.38 -16.01 12.36
C LEU A 99 16.48 -16.82 11.66
N MET A 100 16.21 -17.29 10.45
CA MET A 100 17.18 -18.08 9.68
C MET A 100 18.37 -17.23 9.25
N MET A 101 18.17 -15.96 8.89
CA MET A 101 19.28 -15.11 8.49
C MET A 101 20.22 -14.82 9.66
N PHE A 102 19.70 -14.58 10.88
CA PHE A 102 20.55 -14.42 12.06
C PHE A 102 21.24 -15.73 12.50
N ALA A 103 20.64 -16.88 12.21
CA ALA A 103 21.26 -18.17 12.50
C ALA A 103 22.29 -18.60 11.43
N ALA A 104 22.16 -18.11 10.20
CA ALA A 104 22.97 -18.54 9.06
C ALA A 104 24.50 -18.43 9.30
N PRO A 105 25.07 -17.33 9.86
CA PRO A 105 26.50 -17.22 10.12
C PRO A 105 27.04 -18.27 11.11
N VAL A 106 26.19 -18.78 12.00
CA VAL A 106 26.56 -19.82 12.95
C VAL A 106 26.56 -21.19 12.30
N ILE A 107 25.57 -21.43 11.42
CA ILE A 107 25.40 -22.74 10.74
C ILE A 107 26.35 -22.90 9.56
N ASN A 108 26.58 -21.83 8.81
CA ASN A 108 27.46 -21.80 7.64
C ASN A 108 28.40 -20.60 7.71
N PRO A 109 29.49 -20.62 8.51
CA PRO A 109 30.39 -19.48 8.69
C PRO A 109 31.05 -19.00 7.38
N GLY A 110 31.13 -19.85 6.35
CA GLY A 110 31.73 -19.55 5.04
C GLY A 110 30.75 -18.94 4.03
N GLY A 111 29.53 -18.55 4.43
CA GLY A 111 28.46 -18.14 3.50
C GLY A 111 28.65 -16.77 2.80
N GLY A 112 29.75 -16.07 3.02
CA GLY A 112 30.03 -14.80 2.32
C GLY A 112 29.12 -13.65 2.77
N TYR A 113 28.85 -13.56 4.06
CA TYR A 113 27.99 -12.51 4.62
C TYR A 113 28.63 -11.13 4.56
N VAL A 114 27.81 -10.13 4.29
CA VAL A 114 28.23 -8.73 4.41
C VAL A 114 28.36 -8.38 5.90
N THR A 115 29.52 -7.89 6.30
CA THR A 115 29.75 -7.45 7.68
C THR A 115 29.01 -6.13 7.91
N ALA A 116 27.96 -6.17 8.71
CA ALA A 116 27.26 -4.97 9.12
C ALA A 116 28.12 -4.15 10.08
N ASP A 117 28.46 -2.93 9.69
CA ASP A 117 29.17 -1.99 10.55
C ASP A 117 28.17 -1.18 11.39
N PHE A 118 28.05 -1.56 12.67
CA PHE A 118 27.21 -0.88 13.67
C PHE A 118 27.93 0.27 14.39
N SER A 119 29.00 0.81 13.81
CA SER A 119 29.65 2.01 14.36
C SER A 119 28.65 3.18 14.44
N ILE A 120 28.80 4.03 15.45
CA ILE A 120 27.92 5.19 15.63
C ILE A 120 27.86 6.06 14.36
N GLY A 121 28.98 6.18 13.63
CA GLY A 121 29.05 6.93 12.38
C GLY A 121 28.13 6.38 11.28
N ASN A 122 27.92 5.07 11.23
CA ASN A 122 27.05 4.41 10.26
C ASN A 122 25.59 4.30 10.72
N LEU A 123 25.36 4.38 12.03
CA LEU A 123 24.00 4.40 12.60
C LEU A 123 23.33 5.78 12.50
N ILE A 124 24.13 6.86 12.38
CA ILE A 124 23.60 8.20 12.18
C ILE A 124 23.31 8.44 10.70
N PRO A 125 22.05 8.75 10.32
CA PRO A 125 21.74 9.04 8.93
C PRO A 125 22.56 10.21 8.39
N LYS A 126 23.01 10.11 7.14
CA LYS A 126 23.58 11.25 6.42
C LYS A 126 22.41 12.15 6.00
N PHE A 127 22.20 13.25 6.73
CA PHE A 127 21.13 14.22 6.48
C PHE A 127 21.45 15.02 5.21
N ASN A 128 21.18 14.44 4.06
CA ASN A 128 21.29 15.07 2.74
C ASN A 128 19.91 15.15 2.07
N VAL A 129 19.82 15.79 0.92
CA VAL A 129 18.55 15.95 0.18
C VAL A 129 17.93 14.59 -0.14
N GLY A 130 18.72 13.61 -0.60
CA GLY A 130 18.24 12.26 -0.89
C GLY A 130 17.63 11.56 0.31
N TYR A 131 18.20 11.72 1.51
CA TYR A 131 17.59 11.20 2.75
C TYR A 131 16.21 11.79 2.99
N PHE A 132 16.07 13.11 2.95
CA PHE A 132 14.80 13.76 3.23
C PHE A 132 13.73 13.46 2.18
N THR A 133 14.09 13.38 0.90
CA THR A 133 13.14 13.05 -0.17
C THR A 133 12.68 11.61 -0.13
N SER A 134 13.49 10.68 0.40
CA SER A 134 13.12 9.27 0.58
C SER A 134 12.15 9.00 1.74
N LEU A 135 11.98 9.94 2.66
CA LEU A 135 11.12 9.73 3.85
C LEU A 135 9.65 9.45 3.50
N SER A 136 9.14 9.99 2.39
CA SER A 136 7.77 9.70 1.92
C SER A 136 7.57 8.22 1.60
N ILE A 137 8.58 7.55 1.05
CA ILE A 137 8.58 6.12 0.75
C ILE A 137 8.49 5.31 2.05
N LEU A 138 9.18 5.73 3.11
CA LEU A 138 9.09 5.07 4.42
C LEU A 138 7.69 5.22 5.02
N VAL A 139 7.09 6.43 4.97
CA VAL A 139 5.70 6.64 5.40
C VAL A 139 4.73 5.76 4.60
N PHE A 140 4.94 5.64 3.29
CA PHE A 140 4.15 4.75 2.44
C PHE A 140 4.33 3.27 2.82
N ALA A 141 5.56 2.84 3.09
CA ALA A 141 5.89 1.44 3.37
C ALA A 141 5.27 0.95 4.70
N VAL A 142 5.22 1.80 5.73
CA VAL A 142 4.63 1.42 7.03
C VAL A 142 3.13 1.69 7.10
N GLY A 143 2.55 2.32 6.08
CA GLY A 143 1.13 2.64 5.99
C GLY A 143 0.26 1.46 5.56
N GLY A 144 -1.07 1.67 5.53
CA GLY A 144 -2.04 0.70 5.00
C GLY A 144 -2.96 0.09 6.05
N CYS A 145 -2.69 0.28 7.33
CA CYS A 145 -3.56 -0.23 8.41
C CYS A 145 -4.96 0.40 8.39
N GLU A 146 -5.11 1.59 7.85
CA GLU A 146 -6.39 2.29 7.70
C GLU A 146 -7.36 1.57 6.75
N LYS A 147 -6.87 0.72 5.84
CA LYS A 147 -7.71 -0.10 4.95
C LYS A 147 -8.68 -1.01 5.70
N ILE A 148 -8.41 -1.31 6.96
CA ILE A 148 -9.27 -2.14 7.80
C ILE A 148 -10.44 -1.32 8.39
N SER A 149 -10.37 0.00 8.39
CA SER A 149 -11.36 0.88 9.02
C SER A 149 -12.81 0.64 8.57
N PRO A 150 -13.14 0.34 7.29
CA PRO A 150 -14.51 0.04 6.87
C PRO A 150 -15.07 -1.26 7.48
N TYR A 151 -14.21 -2.11 8.01
CA TYR A 151 -14.59 -3.42 8.56
C TYR A 151 -14.64 -3.45 10.09
N VAL A 152 -14.38 -2.32 10.77
CA VAL A 152 -14.30 -2.25 12.23
C VAL A 152 -15.57 -2.79 12.91
N ASN A 153 -16.74 -2.49 12.36
CA ASN A 153 -18.03 -2.97 12.86
C ASN A 153 -18.29 -4.48 12.62
N LYS A 154 -17.38 -5.15 11.87
CA LYS A 154 -17.42 -6.60 11.64
C LYS A 154 -16.48 -7.37 12.57
N VAL A 155 -15.71 -6.66 13.38
CA VAL A 155 -14.80 -7.24 14.37
C VAL A 155 -15.58 -7.57 15.64
N LYS A 156 -15.39 -8.79 16.15
CA LYS A 156 -15.97 -9.18 17.45
C LYS A 156 -15.36 -8.33 18.56
N ASN A 157 -16.18 -7.68 19.40
CA ASN A 157 -15.74 -6.76 20.44
C ASN A 157 -14.83 -5.65 19.86
N SER A 158 -15.34 -4.86 18.93
CA SER A 158 -14.60 -3.81 18.22
C SER A 158 -13.86 -2.84 19.15
N ALA A 159 -14.46 -2.50 20.29
CA ALA A 159 -13.87 -1.59 21.29
C ALA A 159 -12.53 -2.07 21.88
N THR A 160 -12.33 -3.38 21.99
CA THR A 160 -11.12 -3.97 22.58
C THR A 160 -10.30 -4.76 21.57
N GLY A 161 -10.94 -5.52 20.69
CA GLY A 161 -10.29 -6.37 19.70
C GLY A 161 -9.57 -5.59 18.62
N PHE A 162 -10.23 -4.55 18.09
CA PHE A 162 -9.64 -3.74 17.04
C PHE A 162 -8.38 -2.97 17.52
N PRO A 163 -8.40 -2.22 18.66
CA PRO A 163 -7.20 -1.55 19.16
C PRO A 163 -6.04 -2.49 19.47
N LYS A 164 -6.31 -3.66 20.06
CA LYS A 164 -5.28 -4.68 20.32
C LYS A 164 -4.65 -5.18 19.03
N GLY A 165 -5.47 -5.44 18.01
CA GLY A 165 -4.98 -5.83 16.69
C GLY A 165 -4.12 -4.76 16.03
N MET A 166 -4.48 -3.47 16.17
CA MET A 166 -3.70 -2.35 15.64
C MET A 166 -2.35 -2.18 16.36
N ILE A 167 -2.32 -2.34 17.68
CA ILE A 167 -1.07 -2.28 18.46
C ILE A 167 -0.16 -3.45 18.07
N ALA A 168 -0.71 -4.67 18.00
CA ALA A 168 0.04 -5.85 17.56
C ALA A 168 0.62 -5.67 16.15
N LEU A 169 -0.17 -5.13 15.22
CA LEU A 169 0.28 -4.80 13.87
C LEU A 169 1.41 -3.78 13.88
N ALA A 170 1.31 -2.70 14.66
CA ALA A 170 2.34 -1.67 14.75
C ALA A 170 3.66 -2.25 15.27
N VAL A 171 3.62 -3.05 16.35
CA VAL A 171 4.80 -3.73 16.89
C VAL A 171 5.41 -4.69 15.87
N MET A 172 4.58 -5.50 15.22
CA MET A 172 5.02 -6.42 14.18
C MET A 172 5.72 -5.70 13.01
N VAL A 173 5.11 -4.63 12.50
CA VAL A 173 5.70 -3.84 11.40
C VAL A 173 7.04 -3.24 11.83
N MET A 174 7.13 -2.68 13.04
CA MET A 174 8.37 -2.11 13.57
C MET A 174 9.48 -3.18 13.70
N VAL A 175 9.17 -4.32 14.30
CA VAL A 175 10.12 -5.43 14.47
C VAL A 175 10.57 -5.98 13.11
N CYS A 176 9.63 -6.27 12.20
CA CYS A 176 9.96 -6.78 10.87
C CYS A 176 10.74 -5.75 10.04
N ALA A 177 10.44 -4.45 10.15
CA ALA A 177 11.16 -3.42 9.44
C ALA A 177 12.61 -3.32 9.93
N ILE A 178 12.85 -3.27 11.24
CA ILE A 178 14.19 -3.12 11.80
C ILE A 178 15.01 -4.39 11.56
N LEU A 179 14.53 -5.54 12.04
CA LEU A 179 15.28 -6.80 11.97
C LEU A 179 15.37 -7.31 10.52
N GLY A 180 14.32 -7.12 9.72
CA GLY A 180 14.33 -7.47 8.30
C GLY A 180 15.35 -6.65 7.51
N THR A 181 15.47 -5.34 7.78
CA THR A 181 16.48 -4.50 7.14
C THR A 181 17.90 -4.92 7.53
N VAL A 182 18.14 -5.22 8.80
CA VAL A 182 19.45 -5.76 9.24
C VAL A 182 19.75 -7.09 8.55
N ALA A 183 18.79 -8.01 8.51
CA ALA A 183 18.94 -9.31 7.84
C ALA A 183 19.22 -9.16 6.33
N MET A 184 18.54 -8.23 5.63
CA MET A 184 18.85 -7.91 4.23
C MET A 184 20.25 -7.32 4.08
N GLY A 185 20.68 -6.43 4.98
CA GLY A 185 22.01 -5.83 4.98
C GLY A 185 23.15 -6.84 5.21
N MET A 186 22.86 -7.96 5.87
CA MET A 186 23.83 -9.06 6.01
C MET A 186 23.99 -9.89 4.71
N MET A 187 23.06 -9.79 3.78
CA MET A 187 23.07 -10.52 2.50
C MET A 187 23.57 -9.71 1.33
N PHE A 188 23.24 -8.42 1.30
CA PHE A 188 23.42 -7.56 0.13
C PHE A 188 24.27 -6.36 0.48
N ASP A 189 25.34 -6.17 -0.29
CA ASP A 189 26.22 -5.02 -0.16
C ASP A 189 25.53 -3.75 -0.72
N PRO A 190 25.32 -2.71 0.12
CA PRO A 190 24.75 -1.46 -0.35
C PRO A 190 25.57 -0.79 -1.47
N ALA A 191 26.89 -1.01 -1.54
CA ALA A 191 27.73 -0.46 -2.60
C ALA A 191 27.35 -1.06 -3.96
N VAL A 192 27.13 -2.38 -4.02
CA VAL A 192 26.71 -3.08 -5.24
C VAL A 192 25.28 -2.67 -5.65
N ILE A 193 24.37 -2.57 -4.68
CA ILE A 193 22.98 -2.15 -4.95
C ILE A 193 22.94 -0.75 -5.56
N ASN A 194 23.75 0.17 -5.06
CA ASN A 194 23.74 1.57 -5.47
C ASN A 194 24.77 1.89 -6.57
N GLU A 195 25.39 0.89 -7.19
CA GLU A 195 26.36 1.08 -8.28
C GLU A 195 25.72 1.81 -9.48
N SER A 196 24.46 1.50 -9.78
CA SER A 196 23.69 2.14 -10.84
C SER A 196 22.20 2.24 -10.50
N THR A 197 21.49 3.13 -11.21
CA THR A 197 20.02 3.21 -11.11
C THR A 197 19.37 1.89 -11.52
N GLU A 198 19.93 1.17 -12.47
CA GLU A 198 19.44 -0.13 -12.93
C GLU A 198 19.60 -1.19 -11.83
N SER A 199 20.78 -1.28 -11.20
CA SER A 199 21.06 -2.18 -10.08
C SER A 199 20.08 -1.94 -8.92
N PHE A 200 19.86 -0.68 -8.56
CA PHE A 200 18.91 -0.28 -7.53
C PHE A 200 17.48 -0.69 -7.87
N ASN A 201 17.01 -0.39 -9.07
CA ASN A 201 15.65 -0.76 -9.50
C ASN A 201 15.46 -2.27 -9.57
N SER A 202 16.48 -3.01 -10.00
CA SER A 202 16.48 -4.48 -10.03
C SER A 202 16.40 -5.05 -8.61
N TYR A 203 17.17 -4.49 -7.66
CA TYR A 203 17.08 -4.87 -6.25
C TYR A 203 15.70 -4.59 -5.64
N VAL A 204 15.14 -3.41 -5.88
CA VAL A 204 13.79 -3.07 -5.40
C VAL A 204 12.75 -4.04 -5.95
N SER A 205 12.90 -4.48 -7.19
CA SER A 205 11.97 -5.38 -7.87
C SER A 205 12.11 -6.85 -7.48
N ASN A 206 13.33 -7.32 -7.22
CA ASN A 206 13.67 -8.74 -7.08
C ASN A 206 14.31 -9.11 -5.73
N GLY A 207 14.72 -8.13 -4.92
CA GLY A 207 15.52 -8.35 -3.72
C GLY A 207 14.91 -9.33 -2.71
N GLY A 208 13.58 -9.32 -2.56
CA GLY A 208 12.90 -10.29 -1.71
C GLY A 208 13.06 -11.74 -2.20
N TYR A 209 12.99 -11.97 -3.52
CA TYR A 209 13.20 -13.31 -4.10
C TYR A 209 14.65 -13.76 -3.98
N TRP A 210 15.59 -12.86 -4.30
CA TRP A 210 17.03 -13.14 -4.13
C TRP A 210 17.40 -13.42 -2.68
N ALA A 211 16.75 -12.75 -1.72
CA ALA A 211 16.98 -13.01 -0.31
C ALA A 211 16.63 -14.45 0.09
N PHE A 212 15.49 -14.94 -0.35
CA PHE A 212 15.10 -16.33 -0.09
C PHE A 212 15.88 -17.35 -0.92
N GLN A 213 16.37 -16.97 -2.11
CA GLN A 213 17.28 -17.78 -2.90
C GLN A 213 18.61 -17.97 -2.18
N LYS A 214 19.27 -16.87 -1.78
CA LYS A 214 20.50 -16.90 -0.99
C LYS A 214 20.34 -17.63 0.35
N LEU A 215 19.19 -17.44 1.01
CA LEU A 215 18.91 -18.18 2.22
C LEU A 215 18.92 -19.69 1.97
N GLY A 216 18.35 -20.16 0.86
CA GLY A 216 18.40 -21.55 0.45
C GLY A 216 19.83 -22.06 0.20
N GLU A 217 20.69 -21.22 -0.37
CA GLU A 217 22.12 -21.53 -0.55
C GLU A 217 22.85 -21.67 0.79
N TYR A 218 22.61 -20.78 1.74
CA TYR A 218 23.23 -20.84 3.08
C TYR A 218 22.90 -22.13 3.83
N TYR A 219 21.69 -22.67 3.63
CA TYR A 219 21.21 -23.89 4.27
C TYR A 219 21.31 -25.14 3.38
N HIS A 220 21.93 -25.03 2.19
CA HIS A 220 22.10 -26.13 1.24
C HIS A 220 20.80 -26.84 0.83
N VAL A 221 19.68 -26.08 0.78
CA VAL A 221 18.36 -26.60 0.38
C VAL A 221 17.93 -26.11 -1.02
N GLY A 222 18.84 -25.55 -1.79
CA GLY A 222 18.58 -25.02 -3.12
C GLY A 222 17.50 -23.92 -3.12
N ASN A 223 16.61 -23.94 -4.10
CA ASN A 223 15.58 -22.92 -4.27
C ASN A 223 14.29 -23.16 -3.46
N LEU A 224 14.30 -24.07 -2.47
CA LEU A 224 13.09 -24.40 -1.70
C LEU A 224 12.45 -23.18 -1.04
N PHE A 225 13.26 -22.34 -0.37
CA PHE A 225 12.74 -21.15 0.30
C PHE A 225 12.26 -20.09 -0.68
N LEU A 226 12.93 -19.94 -1.82
CA LEU A 226 12.49 -19.09 -2.93
C LEU A 226 11.10 -19.48 -3.42
N ILE A 227 10.87 -20.76 -3.73
CA ILE A 227 9.60 -21.27 -4.26
C ILE A 227 8.47 -21.01 -3.26
N ILE A 228 8.68 -21.34 -1.98
CA ILE A 228 7.69 -21.11 -0.92
C ILE A 228 7.39 -19.62 -0.76
N TYR A 229 8.43 -18.79 -0.71
CA TYR A 229 8.26 -17.33 -0.61
C TYR A 229 7.51 -16.77 -1.82
N ALA A 230 7.88 -17.16 -3.03
CA ALA A 230 7.24 -16.69 -4.26
C ALA A 230 5.75 -17.08 -4.31
N ALA A 231 5.39 -18.31 -3.88
CA ALA A 231 4.01 -18.73 -3.73
C ALA A 231 3.24 -17.88 -2.70
N CYS A 232 3.82 -17.68 -1.50
CA CYS A 232 3.23 -16.83 -0.47
C CYS A 232 3.07 -15.39 -0.94
N ASN A 233 4.08 -14.84 -1.64
CA ASN A 233 4.03 -13.49 -2.18
C ASN A 233 2.97 -13.35 -3.28
N ALA A 234 2.80 -14.33 -4.17
CA ALA A 234 1.72 -14.32 -5.15
C ALA A 234 0.34 -14.20 -4.49
N VAL A 235 0.09 -15.04 -3.48
CA VAL A 235 -1.15 -14.95 -2.68
C VAL A 235 -1.27 -13.60 -1.98
N GLY A 236 -0.18 -13.06 -1.46
CA GLY A 236 -0.09 -11.73 -0.84
C GLY A 236 -0.47 -10.61 -1.81
N GLN A 237 0.09 -10.61 -3.03
CA GLN A 237 -0.22 -9.62 -4.08
C GLN A 237 -1.69 -9.68 -4.50
N PHE A 238 -2.23 -10.87 -4.73
CA PHE A 238 -3.63 -11.06 -5.09
C PHE A 238 -4.59 -10.67 -3.96
N SER A 239 -4.27 -10.97 -2.71
CA SER A 239 -5.02 -10.51 -1.55
C SER A 239 -5.03 -8.99 -1.45
N THR A 240 -3.87 -8.37 -1.65
CA THR A 240 -3.75 -6.91 -1.65
C THR A 240 -4.54 -6.27 -2.79
N LEU A 241 -4.58 -6.91 -3.97
CA LEU A 241 -5.42 -6.48 -5.10
C LEU A 241 -6.89 -6.45 -4.71
N VAL A 242 -7.44 -7.55 -4.19
CA VAL A 242 -8.86 -7.63 -3.78
C VAL A 242 -9.20 -6.62 -2.69
N LEU A 243 -8.34 -6.48 -1.68
CA LEU A 243 -8.52 -5.48 -0.62
C LEU A 243 -8.49 -4.05 -1.16
N SER A 244 -7.64 -3.78 -2.16
CA SER A 244 -7.54 -2.46 -2.78
C SER A 244 -8.73 -2.15 -3.71
N ILE A 245 -9.44 -3.16 -4.20
CA ILE A 245 -10.71 -2.99 -4.91
C ILE A 245 -11.83 -2.65 -3.93
N ASP A 246 -12.03 -3.44 -2.86
CA ASP A 246 -13.21 -3.33 -2.00
C ASP A 246 -13.08 -2.22 -0.93
N ALA A 247 -11.95 -2.14 -0.21
CA ALA A 247 -11.83 -1.23 0.94
C ALA A 247 -11.93 0.26 0.56
N PRO A 248 -11.24 0.77 -0.49
CA PRO A 248 -11.38 2.16 -0.90
C PRO A 248 -12.78 2.49 -1.42
N LEU A 249 -13.43 1.56 -2.12
CA LEU A 249 -14.82 1.73 -2.54
C LEU A 249 -15.76 1.87 -1.33
N ARG A 250 -15.57 1.07 -0.29
CA ARG A 250 -16.35 1.20 0.95
C ARG A 250 -16.07 2.51 1.67
N MET A 251 -14.82 2.95 1.72
CA MET A 251 -14.48 4.25 2.30
C MET A 251 -15.18 5.40 1.60
N LEU A 252 -15.33 5.33 0.27
CA LEU A 252 -16.05 6.33 -0.50
C LEU A 252 -17.58 6.17 -0.39
N LEU A 253 -18.11 4.95 -0.50
CA LEU A 253 -19.54 4.70 -0.72
C LEU A 253 -20.35 4.31 0.53
N ASP A 254 -19.70 3.74 1.58
CA ASP A 254 -20.40 3.40 2.84
C ASP A 254 -20.58 4.62 3.77
N ASN A 255 -19.96 5.76 3.44
CA ASN A 255 -20.13 6.97 4.21
C ASN A 255 -21.52 7.57 3.93
N GLU A 256 -22.45 7.35 4.84
CA GLU A 256 -23.85 7.80 4.71
C GLU A 256 -23.95 9.31 4.47
N ASP A 257 -23.09 10.06 5.11
CA ASP A 257 -23.03 11.52 5.04
C ASP A 257 -22.51 12.04 3.69
N ALA A 258 -21.74 11.22 2.97
CA ALA A 258 -21.27 11.56 1.63
C ALA A 258 -22.27 11.22 0.52
N ARG A 259 -23.42 10.61 0.85
CA ARG A 259 -24.45 10.21 -0.14
C ARG A 259 -25.02 11.38 -0.92
N GLU A 260 -25.02 12.58 -0.36
CA GLU A 260 -25.46 13.77 -1.07
C GLU A 260 -24.55 14.16 -2.23
N PHE A 261 -23.28 13.72 -2.21
CA PHE A 261 -22.26 13.99 -3.23
C PHE A 261 -22.11 12.84 -4.25
N ILE A 262 -22.75 11.69 -3.99
CA ILE A 262 -22.52 10.46 -4.74
C ILE A 262 -23.76 10.10 -5.57
N PRO A 263 -23.61 9.82 -6.88
CA PRO A 263 -24.71 9.36 -7.74
C PRO A 263 -25.39 8.11 -7.17
N THR A 264 -26.72 8.08 -7.19
CA THR A 264 -27.53 7.01 -6.58
C THR A 264 -27.21 5.64 -7.18
N LYS A 265 -26.86 5.60 -8.49
CA LYS A 265 -26.47 4.37 -9.18
C LYS A 265 -25.23 3.70 -8.58
N LEU A 266 -24.26 4.48 -8.06
CA LEU A 266 -23.04 3.93 -7.47
C LEU A 266 -23.30 3.30 -6.10
N LEU A 267 -24.34 3.72 -5.40
CA LEU A 267 -24.71 3.21 -4.07
C LEU A 267 -25.43 1.86 -4.12
N LYS A 268 -25.74 1.34 -5.31
CA LYS A 268 -26.43 0.05 -5.46
C LYS A 268 -25.53 -1.11 -5.05
N LYS A 269 -26.01 -1.88 -4.07
CA LYS A 269 -25.37 -3.12 -3.61
C LYS A 269 -26.02 -4.34 -4.27
N ASN A 270 -25.21 -5.36 -4.51
CA ASN A 270 -25.71 -6.67 -4.93
C ASN A 270 -26.16 -7.51 -3.70
N LYS A 271 -26.64 -8.74 -3.97
CA LYS A 271 -27.09 -9.66 -2.92
C LYS A 271 -26.01 -10.06 -1.88
N TYR A 272 -24.74 -9.81 -2.19
CA TYR A 272 -23.60 -10.07 -1.31
C TYR A 272 -23.13 -8.82 -0.55
N GLY A 273 -23.80 -7.68 -0.73
CA GLY A 273 -23.46 -6.41 -0.09
C GLY A 273 -22.28 -5.67 -0.71
N ALA A 274 -21.86 -6.04 -1.93
CA ALA A 274 -20.81 -5.36 -2.68
C ALA A 274 -21.39 -4.28 -3.62
N TYR A 275 -20.67 -3.16 -3.75
CA TYR A 275 -21.03 -2.05 -4.64
C TYR A 275 -20.70 -2.38 -6.09
N ILE A 276 -21.63 -3.03 -6.80
CA ILE A 276 -21.37 -3.58 -8.13
C ILE A 276 -20.98 -2.50 -9.17
N ASN A 277 -21.66 -1.36 -9.17
CA ASN A 277 -21.33 -0.26 -10.08
C ASN A 277 -20.00 0.42 -9.72
N GLY A 278 -19.63 0.45 -8.42
CA GLY A 278 -18.32 0.90 -7.99
C GLY A 278 -17.22 -0.05 -8.46
N ILE A 279 -17.45 -1.37 -8.41
CA ILE A 279 -16.51 -2.36 -8.96
C ILE A 279 -16.36 -2.19 -10.47
N TRP A 280 -17.46 -1.96 -11.22
CA TRP A 280 -17.37 -1.66 -12.64
C TRP A 280 -16.58 -0.39 -12.93
N MET A 281 -16.70 0.64 -12.08
CA MET A 281 -15.89 1.86 -12.20
C MET A 281 -14.39 1.54 -12.05
N VAL A 282 -14.02 0.64 -11.13
CA VAL A 282 -12.63 0.15 -10.99
C VAL A 282 -12.20 -0.63 -12.25
N VAL A 283 -13.04 -1.55 -12.74
CA VAL A 283 -12.75 -2.33 -13.96
C VAL A 283 -12.49 -1.40 -15.16
N ILE A 284 -13.34 -0.40 -15.35
CA ILE A 284 -13.19 0.54 -16.48
C ILE A 284 -11.90 1.35 -16.30
N LEU A 285 -11.68 2.00 -15.16
CA LEU A 285 -10.55 2.90 -15.00
C LEU A 285 -9.22 2.14 -14.92
N SER A 286 -9.08 1.17 -14.02
CA SER A 286 -7.83 0.40 -13.91
C SER A 286 -7.61 -0.51 -15.12
N GLY A 287 -8.68 -1.08 -15.69
CA GLY A 287 -8.61 -1.88 -16.90
C GLY A 287 -8.20 -1.06 -18.13
N SER A 288 -8.69 0.17 -18.27
CA SER A 288 -8.23 1.09 -19.33
C SER A 288 -6.75 1.43 -19.21
N ILE A 289 -6.26 1.64 -17.99
CA ILE A 289 -4.83 1.87 -17.75
C ILE A 289 -4.01 0.66 -18.18
N ILE A 290 -4.42 -0.56 -17.85
CA ILE A 290 -3.75 -1.79 -18.27
C ILE A 290 -3.81 -1.94 -19.82
N ALA A 291 -4.97 -1.67 -20.44
CA ALA A 291 -5.14 -1.77 -21.87
C ALA A 291 -4.25 -0.75 -22.63
N ILE A 292 -4.19 0.50 -22.17
CA ILE A 292 -3.36 1.54 -22.79
C ILE A 292 -1.88 1.13 -22.81
N GLN A 293 -1.38 0.46 -21.76
CA GLN A 293 0.00 -0.05 -21.72
C GLN A 293 0.29 -1.08 -22.82
N SER A 294 -0.73 -1.81 -23.28
CA SER A 294 -0.58 -2.82 -24.33
C SER A 294 -0.42 -2.23 -25.73
N PHE A 295 -1.02 -1.06 -25.98
CA PHE A 295 -1.19 -0.51 -27.32
C PHE A 295 -0.43 0.78 -27.58
N VAL A 296 -0.04 1.50 -26.53
CA VAL A 296 0.64 2.80 -26.67
C VAL A 296 2.13 2.66 -26.33
N PRO A 297 3.03 2.82 -27.29
CA PRO A 297 4.47 2.85 -27.03
C PRO A 297 4.82 3.90 -25.98
N GLY A 298 5.65 3.55 -25.01
CA GLY A 298 6.04 4.43 -23.91
C GLY A 298 5.02 4.55 -22.76
N ALA A 299 3.79 4.03 -22.88
CA ALA A 299 2.79 4.07 -21.81
C ALA A 299 3.25 3.34 -20.55
N ALA A 300 4.07 2.31 -20.68
CA ALA A 300 4.65 1.60 -19.54
C ALA A 300 5.57 2.52 -18.71
N ALA A 301 6.37 3.38 -19.34
CA ALA A 301 7.22 4.35 -18.67
C ALA A 301 6.37 5.42 -17.94
N VAL A 302 5.32 5.91 -18.57
CA VAL A 302 4.37 6.85 -17.94
C VAL A 302 3.71 6.22 -16.72
N LEU A 303 3.32 4.95 -16.80
CA LEU A 303 2.72 4.27 -15.66
C LEU A 303 3.72 3.96 -14.55
N ALA A 304 4.96 3.61 -14.89
CA ALA A 304 6.02 3.48 -13.91
C ALA A 304 6.20 4.81 -13.15
N GLN A 305 6.13 5.94 -13.85
CA GLN A 305 6.14 7.27 -13.23
C GLN A 305 4.90 7.51 -12.35
N LEU A 306 3.70 7.15 -12.81
CA LEU A 306 2.48 7.24 -12.00
C LEU A 306 2.54 6.35 -10.74
N ASN A 307 3.19 5.19 -10.82
CA ASN A 307 3.41 4.33 -9.65
C ASN A 307 4.41 4.94 -8.66
N LYS A 308 5.46 5.62 -9.15
CA LYS A 308 6.34 6.42 -8.28
C LYS A 308 5.56 7.55 -7.60
N LEU A 309 4.69 8.25 -8.33
CA LEU A 309 3.80 9.27 -7.77
C LEU A 309 2.93 8.73 -6.64
N ASN A 310 2.51 7.48 -6.69
CA ASN A 310 1.76 6.86 -5.61
C ASN A 310 2.50 6.84 -4.27
N SER A 311 3.83 6.71 -4.27
CA SER A 311 4.63 6.76 -3.03
C SER A 311 4.60 8.13 -2.35
N VAL A 312 4.25 9.19 -3.08
CA VAL A 312 4.09 10.56 -2.58
C VAL A 312 2.62 10.87 -2.28
N THR A 313 1.73 10.55 -3.23
CA THR A 313 0.30 10.92 -3.13
C THR A 313 -0.47 10.05 -2.14
N MET A 314 -0.14 8.77 -2.04
CA MET A 314 -0.82 7.88 -1.09
C MET A 314 -0.58 8.25 0.39
N PRO A 315 0.61 8.64 0.85
CA PRO A 315 0.80 9.11 2.21
C PRO A 315 0.02 10.39 2.54
N LEU A 316 -0.21 11.29 1.58
CA LEU A 316 -0.99 12.52 1.81
C LEU A 316 -2.40 12.24 2.36
N ARG A 317 -3.01 11.13 2.00
CA ARG A 317 -4.32 10.73 2.53
C ARG A 317 -4.32 10.48 4.05
N TYR A 318 -3.17 10.14 4.64
CA TYR A 318 -3.07 9.97 6.10
C TYR A 318 -3.28 11.28 6.85
N LEU A 319 -3.04 12.42 6.21
CA LEU A 319 -3.32 13.72 6.79
C LEU A 319 -4.80 13.87 7.17
N TRP A 320 -5.74 13.26 6.42
CA TRP A 320 -7.15 13.23 6.78
C TRP A 320 -7.39 12.47 8.08
N VAL A 321 -6.70 11.35 8.29
CA VAL A 321 -6.82 10.54 9.50
C VAL A 321 -6.31 11.32 10.71
N PHE A 322 -5.13 11.96 10.59
CA PHE A 322 -4.54 12.75 11.67
C PHE A 322 -5.35 14.03 11.94
N ALA A 323 -5.84 14.71 10.90
CA ALA A 323 -6.73 15.86 11.06
C ALA A 323 -8.02 15.48 11.81
N ALA A 324 -8.64 14.35 11.43
CA ALA A 324 -9.82 13.85 12.12
C ALA A 324 -9.53 13.50 13.59
N TYR A 325 -8.36 12.88 13.87
CA TYR A 325 -7.96 12.57 15.23
C TYR A 325 -7.74 13.83 16.07
N ILE A 326 -7.06 14.84 15.53
CA ILE A 326 -6.85 16.14 16.20
C ILE A 326 -8.20 16.81 16.50
N ALA A 327 -9.10 16.85 15.50
CA ALA A 327 -10.44 17.44 15.66
C ALA A 327 -11.28 16.66 16.69
N LEU A 328 -11.23 15.30 16.66
CA LEU A 328 -11.89 14.44 17.65
C LEU A 328 -11.40 14.76 19.07
N ARG A 329 -10.08 14.96 19.24
CA ARG A 329 -9.52 15.28 20.55
C ARG A 329 -9.93 16.69 21.05
N ARG A 330 -10.13 17.65 20.16
CA ARG A 330 -10.71 18.96 20.51
C ARG A 330 -12.16 18.85 20.98
N CYS A 331 -12.92 17.97 20.33
CA CYS A 331 -14.35 17.78 20.58
C CYS A 331 -14.66 16.61 21.51
N ILE A 332 -13.69 16.12 22.30
CA ILE A 332 -13.81 14.89 23.08
C ILE A 332 -15.00 14.92 24.06
N GLY A 333 -15.40 16.07 24.54
CA GLY A 333 -16.58 16.23 25.42
C GLY A 333 -17.91 15.98 24.75
N LYS A 334 -17.99 16.00 23.40
CA LYS A 334 -19.19 15.67 22.62
C LYS A 334 -19.34 14.19 22.32
N PHE A 335 -18.28 13.42 22.50
CA PHE A 335 -18.22 12.01 22.17
C PHE A 335 -17.87 11.21 23.41
N ASN A 336 -18.48 10.01 23.54
CA ASN A 336 -18.14 9.05 24.58
C ASN A 336 -17.42 7.84 23.94
N PRO A 337 -16.12 7.94 23.60
CA PRO A 337 -15.42 6.86 22.93
C PRO A 337 -15.20 5.69 23.88
N GLU A 338 -15.57 4.49 23.42
CA GLU A 338 -15.33 3.24 24.14
C GLU A 338 -13.84 2.92 24.33
N TYR A 339 -12.99 3.42 23.43
CA TYR A 339 -11.54 3.26 23.50
C TYR A 339 -10.83 4.60 23.42
N ARG A 340 -9.82 4.80 24.27
CA ARG A 340 -8.88 5.93 24.24
C ARG A 340 -7.46 5.42 24.32
N PHE A 341 -6.63 5.76 23.35
CA PHE A 341 -5.19 5.41 23.33
C PHE A 341 -4.48 5.93 24.59
N THR A 342 -4.78 7.16 25.00
CA THR A 342 -4.32 7.74 26.27
C THR A 342 -5.42 8.61 26.88
N LYS A 343 -5.44 8.64 28.23
CA LYS A 343 -6.33 9.52 28.99
C LYS A 343 -5.87 10.97 29.00
N HIS A 344 -4.56 11.22 28.83
CA HIS A 344 -3.98 12.56 28.85
C HIS A 344 -4.28 13.30 27.55
N GLN A 345 -5.15 14.32 27.65
CA GLN A 345 -5.63 15.09 26.50
C GLN A 345 -4.49 15.80 25.76
N GLY A 346 -3.59 16.46 26.51
CA GLY A 346 -2.44 17.18 25.95
C GLY A 346 -1.52 16.24 25.15
N LEU A 347 -1.12 15.10 25.74
CA LEU A 347 -0.26 14.13 25.07
C LEU A 347 -0.90 13.58 23.79
N ALA A 348 -2.19 13.25 23.85
CA ALA A 348 -2.93 12.77 22.68
C ALA A 348 -2.98 13.81 21.55
N PHE A 349 -3.22 15.07 21.90
CA PHE A 349 -3.30 16.17 20.96
C PHE A 349 -1.94 16.46 20.31
N THR A 350 -0.87 16.52 21.13
CA THR A 350 0.50 16.73 20.66
C THR A 350 0.95 15.58 19.73
N ALA A 351 0.64 14.33 20.10
CA ALA A 351 0.95 13.17 19.24
C ALA A 351 0.23 13.28 17.88
N GLY A 352 -1.03 13.71 17.87
CA GLY A 352 -1.78 13.94 16.63
C GLY A 352 -1.15 15.01 15.73
N ILE A 353 -0.77 16.14 16.32
CA ILE A 353 -0.08 17.25 15.61
C ILE A 353 1.28 16.77 15.09
N TRP A 354 2.03 16.04 15.91
CA TRP A 354 3.32 15.48 15.51
C TRP A 354 3.20 14.55 14.29
N CYS A 355 2.28 13.57 14.35
CA CYS A 355 2.05 12.65 13.24
C CYS A 355 1.60 13.40 11.97
N PHE A 356 0.71 14.38 12.10
CA PHE A 356 0.29 15.23 10.98
C PHE A 356 1.47 16.00 10.38
N GLY A 357 2.23 16.71 11.23
CA GLY A 357 3.35 17.54 10.81
C GLY A 357 4.48 16.75 10.15
N VAL A 358 4.89 15.65 10.77
CA VAL A 358 5.93 14.77 10.21
C VAL A 358 5.49 14.16 8.88
N THR A 359 4.25 13.65 8.80
CA THR A 359 3.74 13.09 7.54
C THR A 359 3.65 14.15 6.45
N ALA A 360 3.13 15.35 6.77
CA ALA A 360 3.06 16.45 5.80
C ALA A 360 4.45 16.86 5.31
N LEU A 361 5.40 17.01 6.24
CA LEU A 361 6.79 17.34 5.91
C LEU A 361 7.43 16.27 5.00
N CYS A 362 7.32 15.00 5.36
CA CYS A 362 7.86 13.90 4.54
C CYS A 362 7.23 13.87 3.15
N CYS A 363 5.92 14.11 3.03
CA CYS A 363 5.25 14.14 1.72
C CYS A 363 5.71 15.34 0.88
N VAL A 364 5.82 16.54 1.48
CA VAL A 364 6.27 17.74 0.76
C VAL A 364 7.72 17.58 0.28
N LEU A 365 8.60 17.08 1.15
CA LEU A 365 9.99 16.81 0.78
C LEU A 365 10.10 15.73 -0.29
N GLY A 366 9.28 14.68 -0.22
CA GLY A 366 9.22 13.61 -1.22
C GLY A 366 8.67 14.02 -2.59
N MET A 367 8.05 15.23 -2.71
CA MET A 367 7.67 15.78 -4.01
C MET A 367 8.87 16.25 -4.82
N TYR A 368 9.96 16.63 -4.15
CA TYR A 368 11.17 17.10 -4.81
C TYR A 368 11.99 15.93 -5.36
N VAL A 369 12.36 16.02 -6.64
CA VAL A 369 13.24 15.06 -7.31
C VAL A 369 14.48 15.82 -7.79
N GLU A 370 15.63 15.51 -7.20
CA GLU A 370 16.88 16.17 -7.51
C GLU A 370 17.26 15.96 -8.99
N GLY A 371 17.55 17.04 -9.69
CA GLY A 371 17.93 16.99 -11.10
C GLY A 371 16.77 16.76 -12.08
N ASP A 372 15.52 16.56 -11.61
CA ASP A 372 14.35 16.34 -12.47
C ASP A 372 13.18 17.27 -12.12
N PRO A 373 13.18 18.50 -12.66
CA PRO A 373 12.10 19.46 -12.44
C PRO A 373 10.73 18.99 -12.96
N ALA A 374 10.72 18.17 -14.04
CA ALA A 374 9.46 17.67 -14.60
C ALA A 374 8.77 16.69 -13.66
N SER A 375 9.51 15.74 -13.11
CA SER A 375 8.99 14.83 -12.08
C SER A 375 8.58 15.58 -10.81
N THR A 376 9.33 16.59 -10.39
CA THR A 376 8.95 17.46 -9.26
C THR A 376 7.62 18.16 -9.53
N ALA A 377 7.44 18.76 -10.70
CA ALA A 377 6.18 19.41 -11.08
C ALA A 377 5.00 18.41 -11.09
N LEU A 378 5.20 17.20 -11.64
CA LEU A 378 4.19 16.15 -11.62
C LEU A 378 3.82 15.74 -10.18
N ASN A 379 4.81 15.57 -9.30
CA ASN A 379 4.58 15.22 -7.90
C ASN A 379 3.75 16.27 -7.17
N VAL A 380 3.97 17.56 -7.48
CA VAL A 380 3.20 18.66 -6.88
C VAL A 380 1.80 18.77 -7.48
N ILE A 381 1.66 18.66 -8.80
CA ILE A 381 0.37 18.90 -9.49
C ILE A 381 -0.60 17.72 -9.27
N THR A 382 -0.11 16.48 -9.25
CA THR A 382 -0.96 15.29 -9.22
C THR A 382 -1.95 15.26 -8.04
N PRO A 383 -1.60 15.57 -6.78
CA PRO A 383 -2.56 15.61 -5.68
C PRO A 383 -3.70 16.60 -5.90
N PHE A 384 -3.41 17.76 -6.50
CA PHE A 384 -4.43 18.78 -6.81
C PHE A 384 -5.36 18.31 -7.93
N VAL A 385 -4.81 17.71 -8.98
CA VAL A 385 -5.60 17.13 -10.09
C VAL A 385 -6.51 16.02 -9.57
N LEU A 386 -5.97 15.07 -8.78
CA LEU A 386 -6.77 14.00 -8.20
C LEU A 386 -7.88 14.53 -7.29
N THR A 387 -7.61 15.59 -6.53
CA THR A 387 -8.63 16.23 -5.69
C THR A 387 -9.68 16.93 -6.54
N ALA A 388 -9.28 17.66 -7.59
CA ALA A 388 -10.19 18.35 -8.51
C ALA A 388 -11.11 17.39 -9.27
N LEU A 389 -10.61 16.22 -9.66
CA LEU A 389 -11.43 15.16 -10.25
C LEU A 389 -12.56 14.68 -9.31
N GLY A 390 -12.42 14.91 -8.01
CA GLY A 390 -13.47 14.66 -7.04
C GLY A 390 -14.73 15.48 -7.24
N LEU A 391 -14.71 16.54 -8.06
CA LEU A 391 -15.90 17.30 -8.43
C LEU A 391 -16.84 16.55 -9.39
N ILE A 392 -16.34 15.51 -10.06
CA ILE A 392 -17.11 14.77 -11.09
C ILE A 392 -18.36 14.12 -10.47
N LEU A 393 -18.22 13.39 -9.37
CA LEU A 393 -19.38 12.72 -8.76
C LEU A 393 -20.45 13.67 -8.23
N PRO A 394 -20.13 14.79 -7.52
CA PRO A 394 -21.08 15.81 -7.13
C PRO A 394 -21.80 16.46 -8.31
N ILE A 395 -21.08 16.73 -9.42
CA ILE A 395 -21.69 17.30 -10.65
C ILE A 395 -22.71 16.32 -11.24
N ILE A 396 -22.35 15.04 -11.38
CA ILE A 396 -23.26 14.00 -11.86
C ILE A 396 -24.48 13.89 -10.93
N LYS A 397 -24.26 13.94 -9.61
CA LYS A 397 -25.33 13.89 -8.61
C LYS A 397 -26.29 15.08 -8.70
N LYS A 398 -25.75 16.28 -8.94
CA LYS A 398 -26.56 17.49 -9.14
C LYS A 398 -27.46 17.36 -10.38
N ASN A 399 -26.91 16.85 -11.48
CA ASN A 399 -27.66 16.60 -12.70
C ASN A 399 -28.73 15.51 -12.54
N GLU A 400 -28.42 14.45 -11.74
CA GLU A 400 -29.41 13.41 -11.39
C GLU A 400 -30.60 14.00 -10.63
N LYS A 401 -30.36 14.94 -9.67
CA LYS A 401 -31.41 15.64 -8.92
C LYS A 401 -32.21 16.63 -9.76
N ALA A 402 -31.60 17.19 -10.81
CA ALA A 402 -32.28 18.14 -11.69
C ALA A 402 -33.14 17.46 -12.76
N ALA A 403 -32.89 16.18 -13.03
CA ALA A 403 -33.61 15.38 -14.06
C ALA A 403 -34.73 14.50 -13.49
N GLY A 404 -34.85 14.38 -12.17
CA GLY A 404 -35.90 13.63 -11.46
C GLY A 404 -36.71 14.50 -10.54
#